data_aeae19636af6187c97c09732f3a3f792
#
_entry.id   aeae19636af6187c97c09732f3a3f792
#
_cell.length_a   1.000
_cell.length_b   1.000
_cell.length_c   1.000
_cell.angle_alpha   90.00
_cell.angle_beta   90.00
_cell.angle_gamma   90.00
#
_symmetry.space_group_name_H-M   'P 1'
#
loop_
_entity.id
_entity.type
_entity.pdbx_description
1 polymer ?
#
loop_
_entity_poly.entity_id
_entity_poly.type
_entity_poly.pdbx_seq_one_letter_code
_entity_poly.pdbx_strand_id
1 'polypeptide(L)'
;MSKTKKDFWNGPLTGSRIKSDDVKLPEMLIGYFIGPFGALLASGIFTSILQNYFTDVLKLNLTFLTTLQLFSTILIVAANLIVGQLIERTRTMAGKARPWILLSALTLSIASVLMFVVPFEGTAKMVWIAIAYNLFYAVAYPIYNTANSTLIPVSTRDSKQRGALASFTNVAGLAVMGAGSMVFPILVSFALKENQHLWLVAMTAIAIFSALTIFLQFKFTRERVTEEQMSEGTAEEKTVKTASLKEQLSAVASEKMWWIVMLFYMGFQWSGAMKNGSMTYFCKWVMDNTFFGT
;
A
#
# COMPACT_ATOMS: atom_id res chain seq x y z
N MET A 1 -23.70 3.66 28.83
CA MET A 1 -22.74 3.94 27.78
C MET A 1 -22.53 2.73 26.92
N SER A 2 -22.73 2.85 25.90
CA SER A 2 -23.19 2.97 24.56
C SER A 2 -23.21 1.60 23.87
N LYS A 3 -24.36 0.91 23.90
CA LYS A 3 -24.61 -0.33 23.14
C LYS A 3 -24.37 -0.15 21.62
N THR A 4 -24.48 1.07 21.10
CA THR A 4 -24.38 1.40 19.68
C THR A 4 -23.00 1.20 19.06
N LYS A 5 -21.89 1.38 19.80
CA LYS A 5 -20.53 1.17 19.25
C LYS A 5 -20.14 -0.30 19.13
N LYS A 6 -20.70 -1.19 19.99
CA LYS A 6 -20.48 -2.64 19.90
C LYS A 6 -21.14 -3.25 18.68
N ASP A 7 -22.30 -2.76 18.29
CA ASP A 7 -23.10 -3.34 17.22
C ASP A 7 -22.52 -3.04 15.83
N PHE A 8 -21.89 -1.87 15.62
CA PHE A 8 -21.31 -1.51 14.33
C PHE A 8 -20.20 -2.49 13.89
N TRP A 9 -19.24 -2.80 14.76
CA TRP A 9 -18.10 -3.67 14.42
C TRP A 9 -18.42 -5.17 14.45
N ASN A 10 -19.56 -5.57 15.01
CA ASN A 10 -20.08 -6.93 15.01
C ASN A 10 -21.15 -7.18 13.93
N GLY A 11 -21.43 -6.18 13.11
CA GLY A 11 -22.40 -6.27 12.02
C GLY A 11 -21.95 -7.23 10.91
N PRO A 12 -22.89 -7.66 10.05
CA PRO A 12 -22.61 -8.58 8.94
C PRO A 12 -21.63 -8.00 7.92
N LEU A 13 -21.56 -6.67 7.82
CA LEU A 13 -20.64 -5.96 6.92
C LEU A 13 -19.28 -5.62 7.55
N THR A 14 -19.20 -5.42 8.86
CA THR A 14 -18.02 -4.92 9.55
C THR A 14 -17.32 -5.97 10.43
N GLY A 15 -18.00 -7.06 10.77
CA GLY A 15 -17.40 -8.16 11.53
C GLY A 15 -16.42 -9.00 10.71
N SER A 16 -15.39 -9.57 11.36
CA SER A 16 -14.53 -10.57 10.73
C SER A 16 -15.29 -11.88 10.50
N ARG A 17 -15.00 -12.55 9.38
CA ARG A 17 -15.46 -13.93 9.14
C ARG A 17 -14.60 -14.97 9.84
N ILE A 18 -13.41 -14.61 10.26
CA ILE A 18 -12.48 -15.51 10.94
C ILE A 18 -12.83 -15.55 12.43
N LYS A 19 -13.25 -16.73 12.89
CA LYS A 19 -13.58 -16.97 14.29
C LYS A 19 -12.59 -17.92 14.98
N SER A 20 -11.70 -18.56 14.21
CA SER A 20 -10.71 -19.50 14.74
C SER A 20 -9.62 -18.76 15.52
N ASP A 21 -9.13 -19.39 16.59
CA ASP A 21 -8.01 -18.87 17.39
C ASP A 21 -6.68 -19.04 16.67
N ASP A 22 -6.55 -20.10 15.88
CA ASP A 22 -5.39 -20.32 15.01
C ASP A 22 -5.60 -19.74 13.61
N VAL A 23 -4.51 -19.38 12.97
CA VAL A 23 -4.48 -18.94 11.57
C VAL A 23 -4.71 -20.14 10.65
N LYS A 24 -5.74 -20.07 9.82
CA LYS A 24 -6.13 -21.13 8.87
C LYS A 24 -5.89 -20.72 7.43
N LEU A 25 -5.84 -21.71 6.53
CA LEU A 25 -5.59 -21.51 5.11
C LEU A 25 -6.53 -20.47 4.43
N PRO A 26 -7.85 -20.39 4.71
CA PRO A 26 -8.70 -19.35 4.13
C PRO A 26 -8.29 -17.92 4.54
N GLU A 27 -7.81 -17.73 5.76
CA GLU A 27 -7.29 -16.44 6.22
C GLU A 27 -5.98 -16.09 5.48
N MET A 28 -5.06 -17.04 5.34
CA MET A 28 -3.81 -16.85 4.60
C MET A 28 -4.06 -16.50 3.13
N LEU A 29 -4.91 -17.28 2.45
CA LEU A 29 -5.20 -17.08 1.03
C LEU A 29 -5.99 -15.80 0.76
N ILE A 30 -7.09 -15.59 1.45
CA ILE A 30 -7.98 -14.45 1.16
C ILE A 30 -7.48 -13.19 1.84
N GLY A 31 -7.11 -13.28 3.13
CA GLY A 31 -6.70 -12.12 3.91
C GLY A 31 -5.29 -11.61 3.58
N TYR A 32 -4.34 -12.51 3.30
CA TYR A 32 -2.91 -12.15 3.17
C TYR A 32 -2.31 -12.38 1.79
N PHE A 33 -3.02 -13.03 0.87
CA PHE A 33 -2.60 -13.13 -0.53
C PHE A 33 -3.54 -12.33 -1.44
N ILE A 34 -4.84 -12.70 -1.55
CA ILE A 34 -5.79 -12.04 -2.45
C ILE A 34 -6.04 -10.58 -2.02
N GLY A 35 -6.18 -10.32 -0.71
CA GLY A 35 -6.43 -8.99 -0.18
C GLY A 35 -5.36 -7.98 -0.57
N PRO A 36 -4.08 -8.21 -0.23
CA PRO A 36 -2.98 -7.33 -0.62
C PRO A 36 -2.76 -7.26 -2.13
N PHE A 37 -3.06 -8.32 -2.87
CA PHE A 37 -2.81 -8.41 -4.32
C PHE A 37 -3.39 -7.21 -5.08
N GLY A 38 -4.64 -6.81 -4.83
CA GLY A 38 -5.26 -5.70 -5.56
C GLY A 38 -4.65 -4.33 -5.25
N ALA A 39 -4.32 -4.07 -3.98
CA ALA A 39 -3.66 -2.81 -3.59
C ALA A 39 -2.23 -2.73 -4.14
N LEU A 40 -1.49 -3.84 -4.07
CA LEU A 40 -0.15 -3.94 -4.63
C LEU A 40 -0.19 -3.85 -6.16
N LEU A 41 -1.23 -4.40 -6.80
CA LEU A 41 -1.44 -4.28 -8.25
C LEU A 41 -1.59 -2.83 -8.67
N ALA A 42 -2.46 -2.05 -8.01
CA ALA A 42 -2.63 -0.63 -8.29
C ALA A 42 -1.31 0.14 -8.12
N SER A 43 -0.59 -0.09 -7.01
CA SER A 43 0.70 0.54 -6.75
C SER A 43 1.78 0.10 -7.74
N GLY A 44 1.85 -1.17 -8.11
CA GLY A 44 2.82 -1.72 -9.06
C GLY A 44 2.65 -1.15 -10.46
N ILE A 45 1.39 -1.03 -10.93
CA ILE A 45 1.06 -0.39 -12.20
C ILE A 45 1.55 1.06 -12.20
N PHE A 46 1.23 1.82 -11.15
CA PHE A 46 1.64 3.22 -11.09
C PHE A 46 3.16 3.38 -11.10
N THR A 47 3.88 2.50 -10.41
CA THR A 47 5.34 2.55 -10.42
C THR A 47 5.92 2.26 -11.82
N SER A 48 5.31 1.38 -12.59
CA SER A 48 5.86 0.94 -13.88
C SER A 48 5.43 1.80 -15.07
N ILE A 49 4.19 2.26 -15.13
CA ILE A 49 3.63 2.88 -16.35
C ILE A 49 3.10 4.30 -16.17
N LEU A 50 2.99 4.80 -14.93
CA LEU A 50 2.45 6.14 -14.68
C LEU A 50 3.28 7.24 -15.36
N GLN A 51 4.59 7.08 -15.40
CA GLN A 51 5.47 8.05 -16.04
C GLN A 51 5.20 8.11 -17.55
N ASN A 52 5.04 6.95 -18.20
CA ASN A 52 4.69 6.89 -19.62
C ASN A 52 3.31 7.54 -19.90
N TYR A 53 2.32 7.30 -19.04
CA TYR A 53 1.03 7.96 -19.14
C TYR A 53 1.16 9.48 -19.06
N PHE A 54 1.95 10.00 -18.13
CA PHE A 54 2.16 11.43 -17.97
C PHE A 54 2.94 12.07 -19.14
N THR A 55 3.95 11.38 -19.68
CA THR A 55 4.77 11.91 -20.78
C THR A 55 4.11 11.71 -22.15
N ASP A 56 3.59 10.52 -22.42
CA ASP A 56 3.16 10.13 -23.76
C ASP A 56 1.70 10.51 -24.03
N VAL A 57 0.82 10.30 -23.05
CA VAL A 57 -0.61 10.60 -23.19
C VAL A 57 -0.94 12.04 -22.79
N LEU A 58 -0.49 12.47 -21.61
CA LEU A 58 -0.79 13.82 -21.11
C LEU A 58 0.19 14.90 -21.62
N LYS A 59 1.30 14.50 -22.27
CA LYS A 59 2.34 15.39 -22.80
C LYS A 59 2.89 16.38 -21.76
N LEU A 60 3.11 15.90 -20.53
CA LEU A 60 3.68 16.70 -19.46
C LEU A 60 5.19 16.82 -19.58
N ASN A 61 5.73 17.95 -19.14
CA ASN A 61 7.16 18.19 -19.12
C ASN A 61 7.85 17.30 -18.06
N LEU A 62 8.93 16.65 -18.45
CA LEU A 62 9.72 15.78 -17.57
C LEU A 62 10.28 16.55 -16.36
N THR A 63 10.67 17.82 -16.54
CA THR A 63 11.15 18.68 -15.43
C THR A 63 10.07 18.85 -14.36
N PHE A 64 8.81 19.07 -14.76
CA PHE A 64 7.68 19.15 -13.83
C PHE A 64 7.51 17.83 -13.05
N LEU A 65 7.54 16.69 -13.75
CA LEU A 65 7.37 15.38 -13.13
C LEU A 65 8.47 15.07 -12.11
N THR A 66 9.73 15.36 -12.46
CA THR A 66 10.86 15.16 -11.55
C THR A 66 10.75 16.05 -10.31
N THR A 67 10.40 17.32 -10.52
CA THR A 67 10.18 18.27 -9.42
C THR A 67 9.04 17.83 -8.51
N LEU A 68 7.91 17.41 -9.10
CA LEU A 68 6.77 16.87 -8.37
C LEU A 68 7.18 15.67 -7.50
N GLN A 69 7.90 14.70 -8.07
CA GLN A 69 8.33 13.51 -7.34
C GLN A 69 9.27 13.85 -6.17
N LEU A 70 10.21 14.77 -6.36
CA LEU A 70 11.13 15.21 -5.30
C LEU A 70 10.37 15.85 -4.12
N PHE A 71 9.48 16.80 -4.39
CA PHE A 71 8.69 17.43 -3.31
C PHE A 71 7.71 16.44 -2.67
N SER A 72 7.08 15.59 -3.47
CA SER A 72 6.16 14.58 -2.96
C SER A 72 6.85 13.56 -2.04
N THR A 73 8.14 13.26 -2.25
CA THR A 73 8.88 12.35 -1.37
C THR A 73 8.89 12.85 0.08
N ILE A 74 9.04 14.16 0.30
CA ILE A 74 9.00 14.75 1.64
C ILE A 74 7.62 14.55 2.27
N LEU A 75 6.55 14.80 1.50
CA LEU A 75 5.17 14.59 1.95
C LEU A 75 4.89 13.12 2.26
N ILE A 76 5.39 12.20 1.44
CA ILE A 76 5.23 10.76 1.63
C ILE A 76 5.90 10.31 2.94
N VAL A 77 7.11 10.79 3.23
CA VAL A 77 7.81 10.46 4.48
C VAL A 77 7.02 10.98 5.68
N ALA A 78 6.59 12.24 5.65
CA ALA A 78 5.78 12.82 6.72
C ALA A 78 4.45 12.07 6.91
N ALA A 79 3.78 11.71 5.81
CA ALA A 79 2.53 10.96 5.83
C ALA A 79 2.69 9.56 6.47
N ASN A 80 3.74 8.83 6.12
CA ASN A 80 4.00 7.52 6.73
C ASN A 80 4.18 7.61 8.25
N LEU A 81 4.88 8.65 8.75
CA LEU A 81 5.03 8.88 10.18
C LEU A 81 3.70 9.21 10.86
N ILE A 82 2.90 10.09 10.24
CA ILE A 82 1.59 10.50 10.77
C ILE A 82 0.64 9.30 10.80
N VAL A 83 0.54 8.56 9.70
CA VAL A 83 -0.34 7.39 9.59
C VAL A 83 0.08 6.30 10.58
N GLY A 84 1.39 6.05 10.74
CA GLY A 84 1.89 5.13 11.75
C GLY A 84 1.42 5.49 13.16
N GLN A 85 1.53 6.77 13.53
CA GLN A 85 1.04 7.26 14.82
C GLN A 85 -0.49 7.15 14.98
N LEU A 86 -1.24 7.41 13.92
CA LEU A 86 -2.69 7.29 13.94
C LEU A 86 -3.14 5.84 14.14
N ILE A 87 -2.53 4.89 13.41
CA ILE A 87 -2.80 3.46 13.56
C ILE A 87 -2.46 2.98 14.98
N GLU A 88 -1.30 3.40 15.51
CA GLU A 88 -0.86 2.99 16.85
C GLU A 88 -1.82 3.49 17.95
N ARG A 89 -2.39 4.67 17.77
CA ARG A 89 -3.37 5.26 18.70
C ARG A 89 -4.79 4.75 18.49
N THR A 90 -5.05 4.03 17.40
CA THR A 90 -6.39 3.53 17.10
C THR A 90 -6.72 2.34 18.01
N ARG A 91 -7.82 2.45 18.73
CA ARG A 91 -8.36 1.41 19.59
C ARG A 91 -9.84 1.21 19.27
N THR A 92 -10.13 0.20 18.47
CA THR A 92 -11.50 -0.14 18.10
C THR A 92 -11.76 -1.62 18.35
N MET A 93 -13.03 -1.99 18.48
CA MET A 93 -13.44 -3.40 18.62
C MET A 93 -13.07 -4.26 17.40
N ALA A 94 -12.80 -3.64 16.24
CA ALA A 94 -12.29 -4.33 15.06
C ALA A 94 -10.76 -4.50 15.06
N GLY A 95 -10.06 -3.88 15.99
CA GLY A 95 -8.61 -3.86 16.07
C GLY A 95 -7.98 -2.49 15.79
N LYS A 96 -6.66 -2.45 15.62
CA LYS A 96 -5.87 -1.25 15.28
C LYS A 96 -5.80 -1.02 13.77
N ALA A 97 -5.42 -2.03 13.00
CA ALA A 97 -5.09 -1.92 11.57
C ALA A 97 -6.32 -2.14 10.68
N ARG A 98 -7.23 -3.05 11.02
CA ARG A 98 -8.40 -3.38 10.21
C ARG A 98 -9.28 -2.19 9.84
N PRO A 99 -9.61 -1.25 10.74
CA PRO A 99 -10.39 -0.06 10.36
C PRO A 99 -9.70 0.77 9.27
N TRP A 100 -8.37 0.87 9.30
CA TRP A 100 -7.58 1.60 8.31
C TRP A 100 -7.51 0.87 6.97
N ILE A 101 -7.50 -0.48 6.99
CA ILE A 101 -7.64 -1.28 5.76
C ILE A 101 -9.01 -1.02 5.13
N LEU A 102 -10.08 -0.97 5.90
CA LEU A 102 -11.40 -0.65 5.36
C LEU A 102 -11.46 0.77 4.78
N LEU A 103 -10.87 1.75 5.47
CA LEU A 103 -10.75 3.12 4.97
C LEU A 103 -9.94 3.17 3.67
N SER A 104 -8.85 2.40 3.59
CA SER A 104 -7.99 2.37 2.41
C SER A 104 -8.67 1.78 1.19
N ALA A 105 -9.65 0.88 1.35
CA ALA A 105 -10.43 0.35 0.23
C ALA A 105 -11.12 1.47 -0.56
N LEU A 106 -11.61 2.51 0.13
CA LEU A 106 -12.22 3.67 -0.51
C LEU A 106 -11.19 4.69 -0.98
N THR A 107 -10.28 5.09 -0.08
CA THR A 107 -9.33 6.18 -0.37
C THR A 107 -8.35 5.80 -1.48
N LEU A 108 -7.83 4.56 -1.50
CA LEU A 108 -6.91 4.09 -2.54
C LEU A 108 -7.60 4.00 -3.90
N SER A 109 -8.83 3.48 -3.94
CA SER A 109 -9.58 3.35 -5.19
C SER A 109 -9.97 4.69 -5.78
N ILE A 110 -10.45 5.63 -4.95
CA ILE A 110 -10.78 6.98 -5.39
C ILE A 110 -9.52 7.70 -5.88
N ALA A 111 -8.43 7.67 -5.11
CA ALA A 111 -7.18 8.32 -5.50
C ALA A 111 -6.60 7.74 -6.80
N SER A 112 -6.73 6.41 -7.00
CA SER A 112 -6.31 5.74 -8.24
C SER A 112 -7.07 6.26 -9.46
N VAL A 113 -8.39 6.41 -9.37
CA VAL A 113 -9.22 6.91 -10.48
C VAL A 113 -8.95 8.39 -10.74
N LEU A 114 -8.84 9.22 -9.69
CA LEU A 114 -8.60 10.66 -9.82
C LEU A 114 -7.30 10.99 -10.55
N MET A 115 -6.31 10.12 -10.50
CA MET A 115 -5.04 10.29 -11.19
C MET A 115 -5.19 10.22 -12.72
N PHE A 116 -6.20 9.49 -13.21
CA PHE A 116 -6.47 9.34 -14.65
C PHE A 116 -7.65 10.20 -15.15
N VAL A 117 -8.45 10.75 -14.24
CA VAL A 117 -9.46 11.77 -14.55
C VAL A 117 -8.77 13.13 -14.63
N VAL A 118 -8.51 13.62 -15.84
CA VAL A 118 -7.85 14.91 -16.06
C VAL A 118 -8.78 15.83 -16.84
N PRO A 119 -9.66 16.59 -16.12
CA PRO A 119 -10.68 17.43 -16.78
C PRO A 119 -10.15 18.82 -17.17
N PHE A 120 -8.88 19.12 -16.91
CA PHE A 120 -8.30 20.46 -17.09
C PHE A 120 -7.22 20.47 -18.16
N GLU A 121 -6.94 21.66 -18.69
CA GLU A 121 -5.86 21.92 -19.64
C GLU A 121 -4.86 22.96 -19.09
N GLY A 122 -3.70 23.06 -19.73
CA GLY A 122 -2.66 24.03 -19.38
C GLY A 122 -2.13 23.88 -17.96
N THR A 123 -1.94 24.97 -17.25
CA THR A 123 -1.41 24.99 -15.88
C THR A 123 -2.33 24.29 -14.86
N ALA A 124 -3.65 24.40 -15.04
CA ALA A 124 -4.62 23.76 -14.18
C ALA A 124 -4.49 22.22 -14.21
N LYS A 125 -4.14 21.64 -15.36
CA LYS A 125 -3.81 20.21 -15.49
C LYS A 125 -2.64 19.81 -14.61
N MET A 126 -1.56 20.60 -14.59
CA MET A 126 -0.39 20.33 -13.75
C MET A 126 -0.73 20.36 -12.25
N VAL A 127 -1.50 21.35 -11.82
CA VAL A 127 -1.95 21.46 -10.42
C VAL A 127 -2.83 20.27 -10.04
N TRP A 128 -3.77 19.90 -10.91
CA TRP A 128 -4.64 18.74 -10.67
C TRP A 128 -3.84 17.44 -10.51
N ILE A 129 -2.88 17.20 -11.40
CA ILE A 129 -2.03 16.02 -11.35
C ILE A 129 -1.17 16.01 -10.09
N ALA A 130 -0.64 17.17 -9.67
CA ALA A 130 0.10 17.27 -8.42
C ALA A 130 -0.77 16.92 -7.20
N ILE A 131 -2.01 17.36 -7.17
CA ILE A 131 -2.98 17.00 -6.11
C ILE A 131 -3.31 15.50 -6.16
N ALA A 132 -3.68 14.97 -7.32
CA ALA A 132 -4.05 13.56 -7.47
C ALA A 132 -2.88 12.62 -7.14
N TYR A 133 -1.67 12.98 -7.58
CA TYR A 133 -0.43 12.24 -7.28
C TYR A 133 -0.17 12.16 -5.77
N ASN A 134 -0.24 13.31 -5.08
CA ASN A 134 -0.03 13.34 -3.63
C ASN A 134 -1.18 12.70 -2.85
N LEU A 135 -2.42 12.77 -3.35
CA LEU A 135 -3.55 12.05 -2.74
C LEU A 135 -3.32 10.54 -2.76
N PHE A 136 -2.76 10.02 -3.85
CA PHE A 136 -2.42 8.59 -3.93
C PHE A 136 -1.19 8.26 -3.10
N TYR A 137 -0.03 8.88 -3.38
CA TYR A 137 1.25 8.49 -2.80
C TYR A 137 1.50 8.99 -1.37
N ALA A 138 0.95 10.16 -1.00
CA ALA A 138 1.14 10.74 0.33
C ALA A 138 -0.08 10.55 1.27
N VAL A 139 -1.22 10.07 0.79
CA VAL A 139 -2.38 9.83 1.67
C VAL A 139 -2.86 8.39 1.57
N ALA A 140 -3.40 7.98 0.42
CA ALA A 140 -4.11 6.71 0.29
C ALA A 140 -3.20 5.49 0.43
N TYR A 141 -2.06 5.49 -0.25
CA TYR A 141 -1.12 4.37 -0.22
C TYR A 141 -0.43 4.19 1.14
N PRO A 142 0.05 5.25 1.84
CA PRO A 142 0.55 5.13 3.21
C PRO A 142 -0.47 4.55 4.19
N ILE A 143 -1.75 4.94 4.09
CA ILE A 143 -2.81 4.38 4.93
C ILE A 143 -2.90 2.86 4.74
N TYR A 144 -2.96 2.41 3.50
CA TYR A 144 -3.01 0.98 3.20
C TYR A 144 -1.73 0.25 3.63
N ASN A 145 -0.57 0.73 3.18
CA ASN A 145 0.71 0.05 3.36
C ASN A 145 1.09 -0.10 4.83
N THR A 146 0.89 0.95 5.64
CA THR A 146 1.17 0.91 7.08
C THR A 146 0.18 0.02 7.82
N ALA A 147 -1.11 0.07 7.48
CA ALA A 147 -2.12 -0.81 8.07
C ALA A 147 -1.84 -2.29 7.72
N ASN A 148 -1.51 -2.59 6.46
CA ASN A 148 -1.19 -3.95 6.02
C ASN A 148 0.06 -4.51 6.72
N SER A 149 1.10 -3.69 6.88
CA SER A 149 2.32 -4.09 7.59
C SER A 149 2.07 -4.31 9.08
N THR A 150 1.21 -3.51 9.70
CA THR A 150 0.82 -3.65 11.11
C THR A 150 -0.05 -4.88 11.35
N LEU A 151 -0.81 -5.32 10.36
CA LEU A 151 -1.77 -6.42 10.50
C LEU A 151 -1.10 -7.75 10.87
N ILE A 152 0.06 -8.07 10.27
CA ILE A 152 0.76 -9.35 10.51
C ILE A 152 1.14 -9.55 11.98
N PRO A 153 1.85 -8.61 12.65
CA PRO A 153 2.24 -8.79 14.05
C PRO A 153 1.06 -8.79 15.04
N VAL A 154 -0.07 -8.14 14.70
CA VAL A 154 -1.24 -8.12 15.58
C VAL A 154 -2.21 -9.29 15.35
N SER A 155 -2.02 -10.07 14.29
CA SER A 155 -2.89 -11.20 13.97
C SER A 155 -2.62 -12.44 14.82
N THR A 156 -1.37 -12.69 15.20
CA THR A 156 -1.00 -13.85 16.04
C THR A 156 0.30 -13.63 16.79
N ARG A 157 0.44 -14.25 17.96
CA ARG A 157 1.71 -14.29 18.74
C ARG A 157 2.64 -15.40 18.27
N ASP A 158 2.13 -16.43 17.62
CA ASP A 158 2.95 -17.55 17.12
C ASP A 158 3.86 -17.10 15.96
N SER A 159 5.16 -17.29 16.16
CA SER A 159 6.19 -16.91 15.19
C SER A 159 6.08 -17.68 13.86
N LYS A 160 5.68 -18.97 13.90
CA LYS A 160 5.49 -19.79 12.68
C LYS A 160 4.30 -19.29 11.87
N GLN A 161 3.18 -19.00 12.52
CA GLN A 161 2.00 -18.47 11.87
C GLN A 161 2.28 -17.06 11.31
N ARG A 162 2.99 -16.19 12.03
CA ARG A 162 3.44 -14.87 11.50
C ARG A 162 4.32 -15.02 10.26
N GLY A 163 5.27 -15.95 10.29
CA GLY A 163 6.11 -16.27 9.13
C GLY A 163 5.29 -16.71 7.93
N ALA A 164 4.28 -17.57 8.14
CA ALA A 164 3.37 -17.98 7.08
C ALA A 164 2.59 -16.81 6.49
N LEU A 165 1.98 -15.96 7.33
CA LEU A 165 1.25 -14.77 6.87
C LEU A 165 2.13 -13.81 6.07
N ALA A 166 3.34 -13.54 6.56
CA ALA A 166 4.33 -12.73 5.85
C ALA A 166 4.72 -13.34 4.49
N SER A 167 4.88 -14.67 4.44
CA SER A 167 5.18 -15.37 3.19
C SER A 167 4.06 -15.23 2.16
N PHE A 168 2.79 -15.40 2.56
CA PHE A 168 1.66 -15.21 1.65
C PHE A 168 1.57 -13.76 1.13
N THR A 169 1.81 -12.76 1.98
CA THR A 169 1.85 -11.36 1.56
C THR A 169 3.02 -11.07 0.61
N ASN A 170 4.19 -11.65 0.86
CA ASN A 170 5.34 -11.51 -0.04
C ASN A 170 5.12 -12.19 -1.39
N VAL A 171 4.49 -13.38 -1.40
CA VAL A 171 4.12 -14.07 -2.66
C VAL A 171 3.12 -13.24 -3.46
N ALA A 172 2.15 -12.57 -2.79
CA ALA A 172 1.27 -11.61 -3.46
C ALA A 172 2.05 -10.47 -4.14
N GLY A 173 3.03 -9.90 -3.44
CA GLY A 173 3.91 -8.85 -3.99
C GLY A 173 4.71 -9.33 -5.20
N LEU A 174 5.31 -10.52 -5.11
CA LEU A 174 6.07 -11.12 -6.22
C LEU A 174 5.17 -11.44 -7.42
N ALA A 175 3.96 -11.95 -7.19
CA ALA A 175 2.99 -12.22 -8.25
C ALA A 175 2.57 -10.93 -8.97
N VAL A 176 2.37 -9.83 -8.22
CA VAL A 176 2.09 -8.51 -8.81
C VAL A 176 3.27 -7.99 -9.61
N MET A 177 4.50 -8.11 -9.11
CA MET A 177 5.69 -7.71 -9.86
C MET A 177 5.82 -8.49 -11.16
N GLY A 178 5.64 -9.82 -11.12
CA GLY A 178 5.68 -10.65 -12.33
C GLY A 178 4.58 -10.31 -13.33
N ALA A 179 3.34 -10.20 -12.87
CA ALA A 179 2.23 -9.81 -13.72
C ALA A 179 2.40 -8.37 -14.25
N GLY A 180 2.87 -7.45 -13.40
CA GLY A 180 3.10 -6.06 -13.76
C GLY A 180 4.14 -5.90 -14.86
N SER A 181 5.27 -6.58 -14.75
CA SER A 181 6.34 -6.49 -15.75
C SER A 181 6.03 -7.15 -17.08
N MET A 182 5.11 -8.11 -17.14
CA MET A 182 4.76 -8.83 -18.36
C MET A 182 3.45 -8.33 -18.99
N VAL A 183 2.39 -8.24 -18.19
CA VAL A 183 1.03 -7.98 -18.70
C VAL A 183 0.83 -6.50 -19.02
N PHE A 184 1.35 -5.59 -18.21
CA PHE A 184 1.10 -4.16 -18.41
C PHE A 184 1.75 -3.55 -19.63
N PRO A 185 3.02 -3.80 -19.97
CA PRO A 185 3.59 -3.33 -21.23
C PRO A 185 2.79 -3.81 -22.45
N ILE A 186 2.33 -5.07 -22.42
CA ILE A 186 1.49 -5.62 -23.48
C ILE A 186 0.15 -4.87 -23.55
N LEU A 187 -0.50 -4.66 -22.43
CA LEU A 187 -1.79 -3.95 -22.36
C LEU A 187 -1.65 -2.50 -22.85
N VAL A 188 -0.57 -1.82 -22.47
CA VAL A 188 -0.27 -0.45 -22.93
C VAL A 188 -0.05 -0.41 -24.43
N SER A 189 0.79 -1.28 -24.96
CA SER A 189 1.17 -1.26 -26.39
C SER A 189 0.03 -1.65 -27.33
N PHE A 190 -0.79 -2.64 -26.95
CA PHE A 190 -1.84 -3.17 -27.82
C PHE A 190 -3.22 -2.55 -27.57
N ALA A 191 -3.58 -2.28 -26.31
CA ALA A 191 -4.94 -1.86 -25.96
C ALA A 191 -5.06 -0.38 -25.61
N LEU A 192 -4.20 0.16 -24.74
CA LEU A 192 -4.35 1.51 -24.20
C LEU A 192 -3.80 2.59 -25.15
N LYS A 193 -2.61 2.35 -25.71
CA LYS A 193 -1.92 3.32 -26.59
C LYS A 193 -1.97 4.75 -26.02
N GLU A 194 -2.21 5.75 -26.85
CA GLU A 194 -2.35 7.17 -26.45
C GLU A 194 -3.81 7.58 -26.13
N ASN A 195 -4.73 6.62 -26.02
CA ASN A 195 -6.15 6.93 -25.79
C ASN A 195 -6.45 7.10 -24.29
N GLN A 196 -6.54 8.35 -23.83
CA GLN A 196 -6.82 8.71 -22.43
C GLN A 196 -8.10 8.06 -21.88
N HIS A 197 -9.14 7.90 -22.70
CA HIS A 197 -10.40 7.28 -22.27
C HIS A 197 -10.21 5.80 -21.93
N LEU A 198 -9.43 5.05 -22.74
CA LEU A 198 -9.14 3.64 -22.47
C LEU A 198 -8.28 3.47 -21.21
N TRP A 199 -7.35 4.39 -20.97
CA TRP A 199 -6.60 4.43 -19.72
C TRP A 199 -7.53 4.62 -18.52
N LEU A 200 -8.45 5.58 -18.57
CA LEU A 200 -9.41 5.82 -17.49
C LEU A 200 -10.27 4.58 -17.21
N VAL A 201 -10.81 3.93 -18.28
CA VAL A 201 -11.63 2.73 -18.11
C VAL A 201 -10.84 1.58 -17.49
N ALA A 202 -9.63 1.31 -18.00
CA ALA A 202 -8.78 0.24 -17.47
C ALA A 202 -8.40 0.49 -16.01
N MET A 203 -8.00 1.72 -15.67
CA MET A 203 -7.62 2.06 -14.29
C MET A 203 -8.80 2.09 -13.34
N THR A 204 -9.99 2.46 -13.82
CA THR A 204 -11.23 2.35 -13.02
C THR A 204 -11.57 0.88 -12.72
N ALA A 205 -11.42 -0.02 -13.67
CA ALA A 205 -11.62 -1.45 -13.46
C ALA A 205 -10.64 -2.01 -12.42
N ILE A 206 -9.37 -1.62 -12.49
CA ILE A 206 -8.34 -2.00 -11.53
C ILE A 206 -8.63 -1.41 -10.14
N ALA A 207 -9.09 -0.17 -10.06
CA ALA A 207 -9.46 0.47 -8.80
C ALA A 207 -10.64 -0.25 -8.11
N ILE A 208 -11.66 -0.66 -8.89
CA ILE A 208 -12.78 -1.46 -8.37
C ILE A 208 -12.29 -2.81 -7.89
N PHE A 209 -11.45 -3.49 -8.66
CA PHE A 209 -10.86 -4.76 -8.26
C PHE A 209 -10.05 -4.61 -6.96
N SER A 210 -9.23 -3.56 -6.86
CA SER A 210 -8.46 -3.23 -5.66
C SER A 210 -9.38 -2.99 -4.45
N ALA A 211 -10.46 -2.23 -4.60
CA ALA A 211 -11.43 -2.00 -3.54
C ALA A 211 -12.04 -3.31 -3.04
N LEU A 212 -12.43 -4.21 -3.95
CA LEU A 212 -13.02 -5.50 -3.62
C LEU A 212 -12.04 -6.41 -2.86
N THR A 213 -10.80 -6.49 -3.32
CA THR A 213 -9.78 -7.33 -2.67
C THR A 213 -9.37 -6.79 -1.30
N ILE A 214 -9.23 -5.47 -1.13
CA ILE A 214 -8.96 -4.84 0.17
C ILE A 214 -10.16 -5.05 1.12
N PHE A 215 -11.39 -4.98 0.61
CA PHE A 215 -12.57 -5.30 1.41
C PHE A 215 -12.60 -6.77 1.84
N LEU A 216 -12.20 -7.70 0.96
CA LEU A 216 -12.01 -9.11 1.32
C LEU A 216 -10.92 -9.28 2.38
N GLN A 217 -9.80 -8.56 2.26
CA GLN A 217 -8.75 -8.53 3.29
C GLN A 217 -9.34 -8.15 4.65
N PHE A 218 -10.08 -7.04 4.71
CA PHE A 218 -10.75 -6.61 5.94
C PHE A 218 -11.66 -7.70 6.53
N LYS A 219 -12.40 -8.43 5.68
CA LYS A 219 -13.34 -9.48 6.09
C LYS A 219 -12.66 -10.76 6.57
N PHE A 220 -11.55 -11.15 5.94
CA PHE A 220 -10.87 -12.42 6.18
C PHE A 220 -9.59 -12.26 7.00
N THR A 221 -9.48 -11.20 7.80
CA THR A 221 -8.40 -11.00 8.76
C THR A 221 -8.96 -10.79 10.16
N ARG A 222 -8.19 -11.19 11.18
CA ARG A 222 -8.53 -11.03 12.60
C ARG A 222 -7.30 -10.60 13.39
N GLU A 223 -7.45 -9.63 14.27
CA GLU A 223 -6.40 -9.12 15.14
C GLU A 223 -6.50 -9.72 16.54
N ARG A 224 -6.08 -10.98 16.68
CA ARG A 224 -6.16 -11.74 17.94
C ARG A 224 -5.38 -11.09 19.07
N VAL A 225 -4.18 -10.57 18.77
CA VAL A 225 -3.32 -9.93 19.79
C VAL A 225 -3.97 -8.65 20.33
N THR A 226 -4.60 -7.85 19.46
CA THR A 226 -5.32 -6.64 19.88
C THR A 226 -6.57 -6.99 20.68
N GLU A 227 -7.31 -8.03 20.28
CA GLU A 227 -8.49 -8.51 21.00
C GLU A 227 -8.13 -9.01 22.41
N GLU A 228 -7.04 -9.77 22.56
CA GLU A 228 -6.51 -10.21 23.86
C GLU A 228 -6.14 -9.01 24.76
N GLN A 229 -5.35 -8.08 24.23
CA GLN A 229 -4.98 -6.86 24.96
C GLN A 229 -6.18 -6.04 25.43
N MET A 230 -7.24 -5.98 24.63
CA MET A 230 -8.47 -5.27 24.98
C MET A 230 -9.31 -6.05 26.03
N SER A 231 -9.23 -7.38 26.05
CA SER A 231 -9.93 -8.21 27.04
C SER A 231 -9.21 -8.23 28.40
N GLU A 232 -7.89 -8.22 28.39
CA GLU A 232 -7.05 -8.18 29.60
C GLU A 232 -6.98 -6.76 30.20
N GLY A 233 -7.08 -5.72 29.39
CA GLY A 233 -6.84 -4.32 29.75
C GLY A 233 -7.90 -3.64 30.59
N THR A 234 -8.90 -4.37 31.15
CA THR A 234 -9.91 -3.74 32.02
C THR A 234 -9.34 -3.31 33.39
N ALA A 235 -8.18 -3.78 33.79
CA ALA A 235 -7.56 -3.48 35.10
C ALA A 235 -6.29 -2.61 35.02
N GLU A 236 -5.47 -2.72 33.96
CA GLU A 236 -4.15 -2.05 33.90
C GLU A 236 -4.05 -0.87 32.89
N GLU A 237 -5.10 -0.60 32.15
CA GLU A 237 -5.09 0.37 31.01
C GLU A 237 -4.87 1.85 31.39
N LYS A 238 -4.80 2.19 32.70
CA LYS A 238 -4.63 3.58 33.13
C LYS A 238 -3.20 4.12 33.05
N THR A 239 -2.20 3.33 32.72
CA THR A 239 -0.80 3.75 32.86
C THR A 239 0.12 3.54 31.67
N VAL A 240 -0.28 2.85 30.60
CA VAL A 240 0.58 2.76 29.41
C VAL A 240 0.44 4.02 28.56
N LYS A 241 1.20 5.05 28.89
CA LYS A 241 1.40 6.22 28.03
C LYS A 241 2.03 5.72 26.71
N THR A 242 1.33 5.90 25.62
CA THR A 242 1.94 5.71 24.28
C THR A 242 3.16 6.62 24.20
N ALA A 243 4.36 6.04 24.01
CA ALA A 243 5.59 6.82 23.93
C ALA A 243 5.47 7.92 22.87
N SER A 244 5.99 9.09 23.13
CA SER A 244 6.00 10.19 22.19
C SER A 244 6.82 9.83 20.95
N LEU A 245 6.55 10.44 19.80
CA LEU A 245 7.31 10.20 18.56
C LEU A 245 8.82 10.44 18.77
N LYS A 246 9.18 11.44 19.57
CA LYS A 246 10.56 11.73 19.93
C LYS A 246 11.21 10.61 20.73
N GLU A 247 10.52 10.03 21.70
CA GLU A 247 10.99 8.90 22.50
C GLU A 247 11.17 7.65 21.64
N GLN A 248 10.22 7.36 20.74
CA GLN A 248 10.29 6.24 19.80
C GLN A 248 11.49 6.40 18.85
N LEU A 249 11.69 7.57 18.25
CA LEU A 249 12.81 7.84 17.37
C LEU A 249 14.14 7.79 18.12
N SER A 250 14.20 8.30 19.34
CA SER A 250 15.42 8.25 20.18
C SER A 250 15.76 6.81 20.55
N ALA A 251 14.78 5.98 20.92
CA ALA A 251 15.00 4.58 21.23
C ALA A 251 15.53 3.81 20.01
N VAL A 252 14.94 4.01 18.84
CA VAL A 252 15.41 3.40 17.58
C VAL A 252 16.79 3.88 17.19
N ALA A 253 17.07 5.19 17.31
CA ALA A 253 18.38 5.77 16.95
C ALA A 253 19.51 5.29 17.87
N SER A 254 19.20 4.93 19.12
CA SER A 254 20.17 4.39 20.07
C SER A 254 20.50 2.91 19.84
N GLU A 255 19.67 2.19 19.07
CA GLU A 255 19.82 0.75 18.87
C GLU A 255 20.81 0.45 17.73
N LYS A 256 22.00 -0.06 18.08
CA LYS A 256 23.07 -0.35 17.12
C LYS A 256 22.68 -1.36 16.03
N MET A 257 21.93 -2.39 16.40
CA MET A 257 21.50 -3.42 15.45
C MET A 257 20.54 -2.87 14.40
N TRP A 258 19.72 -1.89 14.77
CA TRP A 258 18.84 -1.20 13.84
C TRP A 258 19.61 -0.51 12.71
N TRP A 259 20.72 0.19 13.04
CA TRP A 259 21.55 0.85 12.04
C TRP A 259 22.20 -0.13 11.06
N ILE A 260 22.66 -1.29 11.56
CA ILE A 260 23.25 -2.33 10.70
C ILE A 260 22.21 -2.86 9.71
N VAL A 261 20.99 -3.19 10.18
CA VAL A 261 19.91 -3.66 9.33
C VAL A 261 19.46 -2.58 8.33
N MET A 262 19.39 -1.33 8.77
CA MET A 262 19.04 -0.20 7.92
C MET A 262 20.04 0.01 6.80
N LEU A 263 21.34 0.00 7.10
CA LEU A 263 22.41 0.14 6.09
C LEU A 263 22.37 -1.01 5.07
N PHE A 264 22.19 -2.24 5.54
CA PHE A 264 22.01 -3.39 4.67
C PHE A 264 20.81 -3.22 3.74
N TYR A 265 19.65 -2.82 4.28
CA TYR A 265 18.44 -2.57 3.50
C TYR A 265 18.62 -1.44 2.49
N MET A 266 19.27 -0.34 2.86
CA MET A 266 19.58 0.76 1.94
C MET A 266 20.48 0.29 0.79
N GLY A 267 21.53 -0.48 1.07
CA GLY A 267 22.39 -1.06 0.04
C GLY A 267 21.65 -1.99 -0.91
N PHE A 268 20.76 -2.84 -0.38
CA PHE A 268 19.92 -3.72 -1.17
C PHE A 268 18.98 -2.93 -2.09
N GLN A 269 18.30 -1.92 -1.56
CA GLN A 269 17.38 -1.08 -2.35
C GLN A 269 18.12 -0.27 -3.42
N TRP A 270 19.30 0.25 -3.11
CA TRP A 270 20.14 0.97 -4.06
C TRP A 270 20.59 0.07 -5.21
N SER A 271 21.08 -1.13 -4.89
CA SER A 271 21.44 -2.13 -5.90
C SER A 271 20.28 -2.47 -6.83
N GLY A 272 19.06 -2.65 -6.27
CA GLY A 272 17.84 -2.88 -7.03
C GLY A 272 17.48 -1.71 -7.95
N ALA A 273 17.58 -0.49 -7.46
CA ALA A 273 17.31 0.72 -8.23
C ALA A 273 18.30 0.90 -9.40
N MET A 274 19.60 0.70 -9.14
CA MET A 274 20.64 0.77 -10.18
C MET A 274 20.44 -0.32 -11.25
N LYS A 275 20.16 -1.55 -10.83
CA LYS A 275 19.87 -2.65 -11.75
C LYS A 275 18.68 -2.34 -12.64
N ASN A 276 17.55 -1.93 -12.06
CA ASN A 276 16.33 -1.62 -12.81
C ASN A 276 16.53 -0.42 -13.74
N GLY A 277 17.21 0.63 -13.29
CA GLY A 277 17.50 1.81 -14.10
C GLY A 277 18.44 1.53 -15.28
N SER A 278 19.44 0.66 -15.10
CA SER A 278 20.40 0.31 -16.16
C SER A 278 19.88 -0.74 -17.14
N MET A 279 18.92 -1.59 -16.72
CA MET A 279 18.44 -2.72 -17.52
C MET A 279 17.86 -2.30 -18.87
N THR A 280 17.05 -1.25 -18.88
CA THR A 280 16.45 -0.71 -20.11
C THR A 280 17.53 -0.26 -21.12
N TYR A 281 18.56 0.44 -20.63
CA TYR A 281 19.67 0.86 -21.48
C TYR A 281 20.50 -0.31 -21.97
N PHE A 282 20.76 -1.29 -21.10
CA PHE A 282 21.48 -2.51 -21.47
C PHE A 282 20.75 -3.29 -22.58
N CYS A 283 19.44 -3.50 -22.42
CA CYS A 283 18.64 -4.19 -23.44
C CYS A 283 18.61 -3.43 -24.75
N LYS A 284 18.46 -2.11 -24.71
CA LYS A 284 18.41 -1.28 -25.91
C LYS A 284 19.75 -1.21 -26.66
N TRP A 285 20.86 -1.02 -25.95
CA TRP A 285 22.14 -0.69 -26.57
C TRP A 285 23.11 -1.86 -26.69
N VAL A 286 22.96 -2.90 -25.88
CA VAL A 286 23.82 -4.07 -25.86
C VAL A 286 23.16 -5.28 -26.49
N MET A 287 21.86 -5.50 -26.19
CA MET A 287 21.11 -6.65 -26.73
C MET A 287 20.35 -6.32 -28.01
N ASP A 288 20.34 -5.06 -28.44
CA ASP A 288 19.54 -4.55 -29.57
C ASP A 288 18.06 -5.01 -29.55
N ASN A 289 17.51 -5.13 -28.36
CA ASN A 289 16.18 -5.64 -28.12
C ASN A 289 15.44 -4.78 -27.09
N THR A 290 14.51 -3.97 -27.57
CA THR A 290 13.69 -3.09 -26.73
C THR A 290 12.61 -3.82 -25.96
N PHE A 291 12.23 -5.03 -26.37
CA PHE A 291 11.13 -5.81 -25.75
C PHE A 291 11.47 -6.25 -24.31
N PHE A 292 12.74 -6.58 -24.02
CA PHE A 292 13.16 -7.02 -22.69
C PHE A 292 13.54 -5.86 -21.75
N GLY A 293 13.54 -4.63 -22.23
CA GLY A 293 13.94 -3.45 -21.46
C GLY A 293 12.78 -2.62 -20.90
N THR A 294 11.55 -3.01 -21.17
CA THR A 294 10.32 -2.46 -20.59
C THR A 294 9.77 -3.45 -19.61
#